data_880725cc5dafaa4ed0f3a90d628f89ad
#
_entry.id   880725cc5dafaa4ed0f3a90d628f89ad
#
_cell.length_a   1.000
_cell.length_b   1.000
_cell.length_c   1.000
_cell.angle_alpha   90.00
_cell.angle_beta   90.00
_cell.angle_gamma   90.00
#
_symmetry.space_group_name_H-M   'P 1'
#
loop_
_entity.id
_entity.type
_entity.pdbx_description
1 polymer ?
#
loop_
_entity_poly.entity_id
_entity_poly.type
_entity_poly.pdbx_seq_one_letter_code
_entity_poly.pdbx_strand_id
1 'polypeptide(L)'
;MILLLEAAAASSPERQAVATSEGSATYAELLDDARRVAAALRRRRITRFAVVEPDAGWVLRLLAGAALAGAEPCQYQPDTDASEFADHAALLDHTFVLTRRDDLTGPFKLVRPAELVAEPADGALAAGDDTPQPLMIRTTGTTGLPKAARHDWRILGKTVANVRPMPEQRWLLAYGPQQFAGVQVLLHVAASQATLVAPFPRQPKDGLDAMLTQGVTCVSATPTFWRFLLAEARSRKATLPALEQITLGGEASPADLLDEIRTKFPDAKVSQVYASTEFGSITSVRDGKPGIAVETLYDETNPHANVRVDDGELWVRAGAGMLGYAGESGAESSESGESGEWRRTGDLVEIVGDRVMFRGRKSEVINVGGVKVHPLPVEDRITGLDSVALARVFGRPNKLTGAIVAAEIVPVGGVEDADVENIRSQIKTAVADLPRAWQPRSVTFVDAIETKGGKTIRGMEE
;
A
#
# COMPACT_ATOMS: atom_id res chain seq x y z
N MET A 1 6.25 -5.88 15.82
CA MET A 1 4.91 -6.53 15.80
C MET A 1 4.59 -7.19 17.15
N ILE A 2 5.34 -8.18 17.56
CA ILE A 2 4.96 -8.99 18.73
C ILE A 2 4.91 -8.21 20.04
N LEU A 3 5.88 -7.36 20.35
CA LEU A 3 5.88 -6.53 21.56
C LEU A 3 4.65 -5.60 21.66
N LEU A 4 4.17 -5.10 20.52
CA LEU A 4 2.95 -4.29 20.45
C LEU A 4 1.72 -5.13 20.76
N LEU A 5 1.65 -6.36 20.24
CA LEU A 5 0.56 -7.29 20.51
C LEU A 5 0.56 -7.74 21.98
N GLU A 6 1.73 -8.02 22.56
CA GLU A 6 1.87 -8.36 23.99
C GLU A 6 1.42 -7.19 24.88
N ALA A 7 1.83 -5.97 24.58
CA ALA A 7 1.40 -4.78 25.31
C ALA A 7 -0.13 -4.57 25.22
N ALA A 8 -0.71 -4.75 24.04
CA ALA A 8 -2.15 -4.63 23.82
C ALA A 8 -2.94 -5.73 24.58
N ALA A 9 -2.48 -6.99 24.52
CA ALA A 9 -3.09 -8.11 25.22
C ALA A 9 -2.98 -7.97 26.74
N ALA A 10 -1.87 -7.39 27.23
CA ALA A 10 -1.70 -7.14 28.67
C ALA A 10 -2.63 -6.05 29.21
N SER A 11 -2.88 -5.00 28.42
CA SER A 11 -3.71 -3.85 28.84
C SER A 11 -5.20 -4.03 28.53
N SER A 12 -5.55 -4.72 27.46
CA SER A 12 -6.93 -4.87 26.97
C SER A 12 -7.18 -6.26 26.37
N PRO A 13 -7.05 -7.36 27.15
CA PRO A 13 -7.08 -8.73 26.64
C PRO A 13 -8.36 -9.06 25.85
N GLU A 14 -9.52 -8.66 26.38
CA GLU A 14 -10.84 -8.97 25.84
C GLU A 14 -11.28 -8.03 24.72
N ARG A 15 -10.47 -7.00 24.41
CA ARG A 15 -10.81 -6.08 23.34
C ARG A 15 -10.65 -6.77 21.98
N GLN A 16 -11.62 -6.52 21.10
CA GLN A 16 -11.59 -6.97 19.71
C GLN A 16 -10.36 -6.35 19.01
N ALA A 17 -9.40 -7.18 18.63
CA ALA A 17 -8.21 -6.74 17.88
C ALA A 17 -8.46 -6.71 16.37
N VAL A 18 -9.26 -7.66 15.86
CA VAL A 18 -9.60 -7.78 14.45
C VAL A 18 -11.04 -8.22 14.25
N ALA A 19 -11.70 -7.63 13.25
CA ALA A 19 -12.98 -8.05 12.70
C ALA A 19 -12.82 -8.29 11.21
N THR A 20 -13.15 -9.49 10.75
CA THR A 20 -13.07 -9.90 9.34
C THR A 20 -14.43 -10.41 8.87
N SER A 21 -14.56 -10.74 7.60
CA SER A 21 -15.75 -11.40 7.06
C SER A 21 -15.97 -12.82 7.61
N GLU A 22 -14.94 -13.44 8.19
CA GLU A 22 -15.00 -14.81 8.74
C GLU A 22 -15.20 -14.84 10.27
N GLY A 23 -15.10 -13.69 10.94
CA GLY A 23 -15.25 -13.60 12.38
C GLY A 23 -14.40 -12.51 13.02
N SER A 24 -14.16 -12.64 14.30
CA SER A 24 -13.35 -11.69 15.06
C SER A 24 -12.42 -12.42 16.03
N ALA A 25 -11.38 -11.70 16.50
CA ALA A 25 -10.54 -12.17 17.57
C ALA A 25 -10.16 -11.01 18.49
N THR A 26 -10.01 -11.33 19.78
CA THR A 26 -9.50 -10.43 20.80
C THR A 26 -7.97 -10.36 20.76
N TYR A 27 -7.37 -9.41 21.47
CA TYR A 27 -5.91 -9.32 21.60
C TYR A 27 -5.34 -10.55 22.34
N ALA A 28 -6.06 -11.08 23.35
CA ALA A 28 -5.62 -12.28 24.07
C ALA A 28 -5.62 -13.51 23.15
N GLU A 29 -6.68 -13.72 22.36
CA GLU A 29 -6.78 -14.82 21.41
C GLU A 29 -5.69 -14.74 20.33
N LEU A 30 -5.47 -13.55 19.74
CA LEU A 30 -4.40 -13.37 18.75
C LEU A 30 -3.01 -13.69 19.33
N LEU A 31 -2.74 -13.28 20.58
CA LEU A 31 -1.46 -13.54 21.21
C LEU A 31 -1.28 -15.04 21.53
N ASP A 32 -2.32 -15.73 22.02
CA ASP A 32 -2.25 -17.16 22.27
C ASP A 32 -2.03 -17.96 20.98
N ASP A 33 -2.79 -17.64 19.92
CA ASP A 33 -2.62 -18.25 18.61
C ASP A 33 -1.23 -17.98 18.04
N ALA A 34 -0.70 -16.76 18.17
CA ALA A 34 0.65 -16.42 17.72
C ALA A 34 1.72 -17.26 18.44
N ARG A 35 1.55 -17.52 19.75
CA ARG A 35 2.46 -18.39 20.53
C ARG A 35 2.41 -19.84 20.03
N ARG A 36 1.21 -20.36 19.73
CA ARG A 36 1.03 -21.70 19.14
C ARG A 36 1.69 -21.81 17.77
N VAL A 37 1.45 -20.81 16.91
CA VAL A 37 2.11 -20.72 15.58
C VAL A 37 3.63 -20.71 15.75
N ALA A 38 4.18 -19.91 16.66
CA ALA A 38 5.63 -19.83 16.88
C ALA A 38 6.22 -21.17 17.34
N ALA A 39 5.56 -21.86 18.28
CA ALA A 39 5.96 -23.19 18.74
C ALA A 39 5.94 -24.21 17.59
N ALA A 40 4.88 -24.21 16.77
CA ALA A 40 4.76 -25.10 15.62
C ALA A 40 5.83 -24.84 14.56
N LEU A 41 6.12 -23.56 14.23
CA LEU A 41 7.18 -23.19 13.29
C LEU A 41 8.55 -23.70 13.77
N ARG A 42 8.87 -23.53 15.04
CA ARG A 42 10.13 -24.01 15.63
C ARG A 42 10.24 -25.53 15.60
N ARG A 43 9.20 -26.26 16.02
CA ARG A 43 9.18 -27.74 15.99
C ARG A 43 9.34 -28.30 14.58
N ARG A 44 8.69 -27.65 13.60
CA ARG A 44 8.74 -28.05 12.19
C ARG A 44 9.98 -27.49 11.48
N ARG A 45 10.83 -26.69 12.16
CA ARG A 45 12.02 -26.01 11.62
C ARG A 45 11.70 -25.15 10.39
N ILE A 46 10.57 -24.48 10.41
CA ILE A 46 10.16 -23.55 9.35
C ILE A 46 10.73 -22.17 9.68
N THR A 47 11.76 -21.77 8.95
CA THR A 47 12.47 -20.48 9.17
C THR A 47 12.16 -19.44 8.11
N ARG A 48 11.70 -19.87 6.93
CA ARG A 48 11.28 -19.00 5.83
C ARG A 48 10.09 -19.64 5.14
N PHE A 49 9.06 -18.84 4.81
CA PHE A 49 7.85 -19.36 4.20
C PHE A 49 7.03 -18.29 3.50
N ALA A 50 6.21 -18.70 2.53
CA ALA A 50 5.17 -17.87 1.94
C ALA A 50 3.88 -17.94 2.76
N VAL A 51 3.13 -16.83 2.77
CA VAL A 51 1.75 -16.75 3.28
C VAL A 51 0.84 -16.36 2.13
N VAL A 52 -0.16 -17.20 1.83
CA VAL A 52 -1.18 -16.93 0.81
C VAL A 52 -2.55 -17.08 1.49
N GLU A 53 -3.00 -16.01 2.17
CA GLU A 53 -4.15 -16.06 3.06
C GLU A 53 -5.02 -14.81 2.91
N PRO A 54 -6.33 -14.94 2.58
CA PRO A 54 -7.23 -13.80 2.40
C PRO A 54 -7.65 -13.15 3.72
N ASP A 55 -7.83 -13.94 4.78
CA ASP A 55 -8.32 -13.47 6.07
C ASP A 55 -7.21 -12.79 6.88
N ALA A 56 -7.41 -11.50 7.21
CA ALA A 56 -6.44 -10.71 7.94
C ALA A 56 -6.23 -11.19 9.38
N GLY A 57 -7.21 -11.86 9.99
CA GLY A 57 -7.07 -12.46 11.31
C GLY A 57 -6.07 -13.61 11.29
N TRP A 58 -6.11 -14.47 10.26
CA TRP A 58 -5.09 -15.50 10.06
C TRP A 58 -3.73 -14.90 9.73
N VAL A 59 -3.69 -13.88 8.87
CA VAL A 59 -2.43 -13.19 8.55
C VAL A 59 -1.77 -12.63 9.80
N LEU A 60 -2.52 -11.98 10.69
CA LEU A 60 -2.00 -11.44 11.95
C LEU A 60 -1.39 -12.54 12.85
N ARG A 61 -2.06 -13.69 12.99
CA ARG A 61 -1.57 -14.85 13.75
C ARG A 61 -0.26 -15.38 13.20
N LEU A 62 -0.20 -15.54 11.88
CA LEU A 62 0.99 -16.06 11.19
C LEU A 62 2.17 -15.11 11.27
N LEU A 63 1.96 -13.80 11.03
CA LEU A 63 3.01 -12.80 11.11
C LEU A 63 3.54 -12.59 12.53
N ALA A 64 2.64 -12.54 13.52
CA ALA A 64 3.04 -12.43 14.93
C ALA A 64 3.76 -13.68 15.41
N GLY A 65 3.29 -14.88 15.05
CA GLY A 65 3.94 -16.14 15.35
C GLY A 65 5.31 -16.26 14.68
N ALA A 66 5.47 -15.81 13.44
CA ALA A 66 6.75 -15.74 12.75
C ALA A 66 7.73 -14.82 13.47
N ALA A 67 7.29 -13.63 13.89
CA ALA A 67 8.11 -12.68 14.65
C ALA A 67 8.60 -13.30 15.99
N LEU A 68 7.73 -14.03 16.71
CA LEU A 68 8.11 -14.77 17.92
C LEU A 68 9.09 -15.91 17.64
N ALA A 69 8.93 -16.62 16.52
CA ALA A 69 9.78 -17.73 16.14
C ALA A 69 11.16 -17.29 15.60
N GLY A 70 11.31 -16.02 15.20
CA GLY A 70 12.46 -15.53 14.43
C GLY A 70 12.44 -16.03 12.97
N ALA A 71 11.27 -16.41 12.46
CA ALA A 71 11.07 -16.87 11.10
C ALA A 71 10.75 -15.71 10.16
N GLU A 72 11.06 -15.86 8.87
CA GLU A 72 10.92 -14.85 7.84
C GLU A 72 9.72 -15.16 6.92
N PRO A 73 8.54 -14.56 7.16
CA PRO A 73 7.38 -14.70 6.29
C PRO A 73 7.49 -13.77 5.08
N CYS A 74 6.96 -14.22 3.95
CA CYS A 74 6.69 -13.42 2.76
C CYS A 74 5.22 -13.53 2.41
N GLN A 75 4.46 -12.45 2.50
CA GLN A 75 3.06 -12.49 2.18
C GLN A 75 2.81 -12.20 0.70
N TYR A 76 1.91 -12.96 0.11
CA TYR A 76 1.44 -12.88 -1.27
C TYR A 76 0.00 -12.39 -1.34
N GLN A 77 -0.42 -11.92 -2.50
CA GLN A 77 -1.83 -11.66 -2.75
C GLN A 77 -2.61 -12.98 -2.67
N PRO A 78 -3.78 -13.00 -2.02
CA PRO A 78 -4.56 -14.22 -1.84
C PRO A 78 -5.04 -14.85 -3.15
N ASP A 79 -5.26 -14.03 -4.18
CA ASP A 79 -5.76 -14.39 -5.51
C ASP A 79 -4.64 -14.52 -6.56
N THR A 80 -3.37 -14.55 -6.13
CA THR A 80 -2.24 -14.74 -7.07
C THR A 80 -2.44 -16.01 -7.91
N ASP A 81 -2.12 -15.91 -9.20
CA ASP A 81 -2.15 -17.06 -10.10
C ASP A 81 -1.21 -18.17 -9.61
N ALA A 82 -1.64 -19.45 -9.73
CA ALA A 82 -0.91 -20.58 -9.18
C ALA A 82 0.45 -20.79 -9.88
N SER A 83 0.53 -20.53 -11.19
CA SER A 83 1.79 -20.68 -11.95
C SER A 83 2.74 -19.53 -11.64
N GLU A 84 2.25 -18.28 -11.61
CA GLU A 84 3.04 -17.12 -11.20
C GLU A 84 3.55 -17.27 -9.76
N PHE A 85 2.70 -17.81 -8.87
CA PHE A 85 3.12 -18.06 -7.49
C PHE A 85 4.23 -19.08 -7.40
N ALA A 86 4.16 -20.19 -8.17
CA ALA A 86 5.18 -21.23 -8.14
C ALA A 86 6.56 -20.72 -8.55
N ASP A 87 6.62 -19.89 -9.61
CA ASP A 87 7.87 -19.24 -10.07
C ASP A 87 8.45 -18.31 -9.00
N HIS A 88 7.60 -17.49 -8.38
CA HIS A 88 8.03 -16.57 -7.32
C HIS A 88 8.45 -17.29 -6.04
N ALA A 89 7.76 -18.38 -5.66
CA ALA A 89 8.12 -19.18 -4.50
C ALA A 89 9.49 -19.84 -4.70
N ALA A 90 9.77 -20.33 -5.90
CA ALA A 90 11.08 -20.90 -6.24
C ALA A 90 12.19 -19.83 -6.20
N LEU A 91 11.93 -18.64 -6.77
CA LEU A 91 12.91 -17.53 -6.77
C LEU A 91 13.30 -17.07 -5.36
N LEU A 92 12.37 -17.13 -4.40
CA LEU A 92 12.56 -16.69 -3.02
C LEU A 92 12.85 -17.85 -2.04
N ASP A 93 13.15 -19.06 -2.54
CA ASP A 93 13.43 -20.27 -1.74
C ASP A 93 12.34 -20.61 -0.71
N HIS A 94 11.06 -20.43 -1.08
CA HIS A 94 9.95 -20.80 -0.23
C HIS A 94 9.68 -22.31 -0.32
N THR A 95 10.18 -23.07 0.65
CA THR A 95 9.94 -24.52 0.76
C THR A 95 8.66 -24.86 1.52
N PHE A 96 8.05 -23.87 2.18
CA PHE A 96 6.77 -23.97 2.88
C PHE A 96 5.83 -22.83 2.47
N VAL A 97 4.55 -23.17 2.32
CA VAL A 97 3.48 -22.22 2.01
C VAL A 97 2.35 -22.40 3.01
N LEU A 98 2.09 -21.37 3.80
CA LEU A 98 1.01 -21.34 4.78
C LEU A 98 -0.24 -20.77 4.10
N THR A 99 -1.23 -21.62 3.88
CA THR A 99 -2.41 -21.29 3.05
C THR A 99 -3.58 -22.22 3.30
N ARG A 100 -4.79 -21.75 3.01
CA ARG A 100 -6.00 -22.57 2.90
C ARG A 100 -6.34 -22.94 1.45
N ARG A 101 -5.57 -22.45 0.47
CA ARG A 101 -5.70 -22.82 -0.95
C ARG A 101 -5.18 -24.23 -1.20
N ASP A 102 -5.85 -24.96 -2.09
CA ASP A 102 -5.50 -26.34 -2.52
C ASP A 102 -4.90 -26.40 -3.92
N ASP A 103 -5.09 -25.32 -4.70
CA ASP A 103 -4.71 -25.24 -6.11
C ASP A 103 -3.23 -24.89 -6.32
N LEU A 104 -2.51 -24.45 -5.26
CA LEU A 104 -1.11 -24.10 -5.36
C LEU A 104 -0.24 -25.36 -5.47
N THR A 105 0.55 -25.45 -6.53
CA THR A 105 1.45 -26.58 -6.80
C THR A 105 2.87 -26.09 -7.06
N GLY A 106 3.88 -26.85 -6.60
CA GLY A 106 5.28 -26.48 -6.78
C GLY A 106 6.21 -27.26 -5.87
N PRO A 107 7.52 -26.95 -5.85
CA PRO A 107 8.52 -27.63 -5.02
C PRO A 107 8.45 -27.19 -3.55
N PHE A 108 7.27 -26.99 -3.00
CA PHE A 108 7.02 -26.55 -1.64
C PHE A 108 5.97 -27.44 -0.94
N LYS A 109 5.93 -27.35 0.38
CA LYS A 109 4.95 -28.07 1.21
C LYS A 109 3.85 -27.08 1.65
N LEU A 110 2.59 -27.41 1.37
CA LEU A 110 1.44 -26.70 1.90
C LEU A 110 1.24 -27.04 3.39
N VAL A 111 0.99 -26.01 4.20
CA VAL A 111 0.67 -26.12 5.61
C VAL A 111 -0.58 -25.32 5.90
N ARG A 112 -1.59 -25.96 6.48
CA ARG A 112 -2.82 -25.26 6.86
C ARG A 112 -2.59 -24.39 8.10
N PRO A 113 -2.99 -23.12 8.12
CA PRO A 113 -2.87 -22.26 9.30
C PRO A 113 -3.49 -22.88 10.57
N ALA A 114 -4.64 -23.55 10.43
CA ALA A 114 -5.32 -24.19 11.54
C ALA A 114 -4.50 -25.33 12.18
N GLU A 115 -3.64 -26.03 11.43
CA GLU A 115 -2.76 -27.05 11.99
C GLU A 115 -1.72 -26.47 12.95
N LEU A 116 -1.29 -25.23 12.71
CA LEU A 116 -0.27 -24.58 13.55
C LEU A 116 -0.85 -24.14 14.89
N VAL A 117 -2.08 -23.63 14.91
CA VAL A 117 -2.75 -23.22 16.15
C VAL A 117 -3.34 -24.40 16.94
N ALA A 118 -3.53 -25.57 16.31
CA ALA A 118 -3.93 -26.79 16.99
C ALA A 118 -2.80 -27.40 17.84
N GLU A 119 -1.55 -27.03 17.56
CA GLU A 119 -0.41 -27.51 18.34
C GLU A 119 -0.32 -26.79 19.70
N PRO A 120 0.11 -27.47 20.77
CA PRO A 120 0.27 -26.83 22.06
C PRO A 120 1.33 -25.72 22.00
N ALA A 121 1.07 -24.61 22.70
CA ALA A 121 2.11 -23.60 22.90
C ALA A 121 3.19 -24.19 23.80
N ASP A 122 4.46 -24.08 23.42
CA ASP A 122 5.56 -24.32 24.34
C ASP A 122 5.57 -23.20 25.40
N GLY A 123 5.85 -23.51 26.68
CA GLY A 123 5.80 -22.51 27.74
C GLY A 123 6.55 -21.24 27.43
N ALA A 124 6.03 -20.11 27.88
CA ALA A 124 6.54 -18.73 27.84
C ALA A 124 7.58 -18.43 26.76
N LEU A 125 7.15 -18.44 25.47
CA LEU A 125 7.92 -17.84 24.38
C LEU A 125 7.82 -16.32 24.51
N ALA A 126 8.79 -15.71 25.19
CA ALA A 126 8.98 -14.26 25.09
C ALA A 126 9.87 -13.95 23.87
N ALA A 127 9.55 -12.88 23.14
CA ALA A 127 10.49 -12.35 22.16
C ALA A 127 11.73 -11.86 22.92
N GLY A 128 12.88 -12.54 22.72
CA GLY A 128 14.15 -12.02 23.23
C GLY A 128 14.50 -10.73 22.50
N ASP A 129 15.05 -9.74 23.20
CA ASP A 129 15.44 -8.45 22.62
C ASP A 129 16.41 -8.60 21.43
N ASP A 130 17.21 -9.66 21.41
CA ASP A 130 18.21 -9.94 20.36
C ASP A 130 17.71 -10.88 19.26
N THR A 131 16.48 -11.43 19.35
CA THR A 131 15.95 -12.33 18.32
C THR A 131 15.62 -11.53 17.06
N PRO A 132 16.23 -11.82 15.89
CA PRO A 132 15.83 -11.20 14.63
C PRO A 132 14.35 -11.45 14.35
N GLN A 133 13.65 -10.43 13.89
CA GLN A 133 12.23 -10.51 13.54
C GLN A 133 12.06 -10.14 12.06
N PRO A 134 12.57 -10.97 11.13
CA PRO A 134 12.57 -10.64 9.71
C PRO A 134 11.18 -10.72 9.09
N LEU A 135 11.00 -9.93 8.02
CA LEU A 135 9.80 -9.91 7.17
C LEU A 135 10.21 -9.60 5.76
N MET A 136 9.64 -10.30 4.78
CA MET A 136 9.75 -9.93 3.36
C MET A 136 8.48 -9.22 2.90
N ILE A 137 8.67 -8.09 2.20
CA ILE A 137 7.59 -7.35 1.53
C ILE A 137 7.92 -7.32 0.04
N ARG A 138 7.03 -7.87 -0.78
CA ARG A 138 7.20 -7.88 -2.23
C ARG A 138 6.98 -6.50 -2.81
N THR A 139 7.85 -6.11 -3.74
CA THR A 139 7.69 -4.89 -4.52
C THR A 139 7.32 -5.24 -5.95
N THR A 140 6.47 -4.42 -6.56
CA THR A 140 6.18 -4.50 -7.99
C THR A 140 7.35 -3.88 -8.74
N GLY A 141 8.39 -4.65 -9.00
CA GLY A 141 9.57 -4.16 -9.75
C GLY A 141 9.17 -3.62 -11.13
N THR A 142 9.77 -2.50 -11.52
CA THR A 142 9.63 -1.91 -12.88
C THR A 142 10.32 -2.75 -13.95
N THR A 143 11.06 -3.80 -13.56
CA THR A 143 11.88 -4.66 -14.44
C THR A 143 11.29 -6.05 -14.68
N GLY A 144 10.00 -6.27 -14.37
CA GLY A 144 9.26 -7.50 -14.68
C GLY A 144 9.28 -8.56 -13.57
N LEU A 145 10.41 -8.91 -12.97
CA LEU A 145 10.47 -9.87 -11.86
C LEU A 145 10.23 -9.17 -10.52
N PRO A 146 9.28 -9.66 -9.68
CA PRO A 146 9.05 -9.07 -8.38
C PRO A 146 10.25 -9.28 -7.47
N LYS A 147 10.72 -8.21 -6.86
CA LYS A 147 11.73 -8.24 -5.81
C LYS A 147 11.05 -8.38 -4.45
N ALA A 148 11.74 -8.94 -3.46
CA ALA A 148 11.29 -8.98 -2.08
C ALA A 148 12.25 -8.18 -1.19
N ALA A 149 11.79 -7.05 -0.67
CA ALA A 149 12.53 -6.23 0.27
C ALA A 149 12.47 -6.89 1.66
N ARG A 150 13.62 -7.08 2.29
CA ARG A 150 13.73 -7.63 3.65
C ARG A 150 13.67 -6.52 4.68
N HIS A 151 12.88 -6.71 5.70
CA HIS A 151 12.69 -5.79 6.81
C HIS A 151 12.88 -6.51 8.16
N ASP A 152 13.00 -5.73 9.23
CA ASP A 152 12.92 -6.20 10.61
C ASP A 152 11.75 -5.50 11.31
N TRP A 153 10.86 -6.26 11.95
CA TRP A 153 9.71 -5.73 12.70
C TRP A 153 10.11 -4.71 13.77
N ARG A 154 11.32 -4.83 14.34
CA ARG A 154 11.83 -3.89 15.35
C ARG A 154 12.14 -2.52 14.72
N ILE A 155 12.64 -2.52 13.49
CA ILE A 155 12.90 -1.28 12.74
C ILE A 155 11.57 -0.66 12.29
N LEU A 156 10.68 -1.47 11.70
CA LEU A 156 9.35 -1.01 11.28
C LEU A 156 8.53 -0.48 12.47
N GLY A 157 8.65 -1.08 13.65
CA GLY A 157 7.98 -0.65 14.88
C GLY A 157 8.38 0.74 15.38
N LYS A 158 9.56 1.25 14.99
CA LYS A 158 9.97 2.61 15.34
C LYS A 158 9.04 3.68 14.79
N THR A 159 8.38 3.43 13.67
CA THR A 159 7.41 4.37 13.06
C THR A 159 6.19 4.63 13.94
N VAL A 160 5.87 3.69 14.82
CA VAL A 160 4.71 3.75 15.73
C VAL A 160 5.09 3.91 17.20
N ALA A 161 6.38 4.15 17.51
CA ALA A 161 6.87 4.25 18.90
C ALA A 161 6.19 5.35 19.73
N ASN A 162 5.71 6.41 19.09
CA ASN A 162 5.03 7.54 19.74
C ASN A 162 3.49 7.47 19.62
N VAL A 163 2.94 6.38 19.09
CA VAL A 163 1.50 6.19 19.00
C VAL A 163 0.95 5.94 20.40
N ARG A 164 -0.07 6.71 20.77
CA ARG A 164 -0.76 6.53 22.05
C ARG A 164 -1.90 5.54 21.88
N PRO A 165 -2.28 4.81 22.95
CA PRO A 165 -3.49 3.98 22.93
C PRO A 165 -4.73 4.81 22.58
N MET A 166 -5.48 4.35 21.60
CA MET A 166 -6.78 4.89 21.15
C MET A 166 -7.73 3.72 20.92
N PRO A 167 -8.11 3.01 21.98
CA PRO A 167 -8.81 1.73 21.89
C PRO A 167 -10.20 1.82 21.26
N GLU A 168 -10.82 3.00 21.23
CA GLU A 168 -12.13 3.20 20.60
C GLU A 168 -12.05 3.30 19.08
N GLN A 169 -10.86 3.49 18.52
CA GLN A 169 -10.69 3.58 17.07
C GLN A 169 -10.90 2.23 16.38
N ARG A 170 -11.51 2.29 15.22
CA ARG A 170 -11.73 1.15 14.33
C ARG A 170 -11.21 1.48 12.94
N TRP A 171 -10.11 0.82 12.58
CA TRP A 171 -9.34 1.11 11.36
C TRP A 171 -9.74 0.17 10.22
N LEU A 172 -10.21 0.74 9.11
CA LEU A 172 -10.43 -0.03 7.88
C LEU A 172 -9.08 -0.44 7.25
N LEU A 173 -8.89 -1.73 7.00
CA LEU A 173 -7.78 -2.26 6.22
C LEU A 173 -8.11 -2.21 4.73
N ALA A 174 -7.76 -1.11 4.07
CA ALA A 174 -7.94 -0.94 2.63
C ALA A 174 -6.73 -1.41 1.82
N TYR A 175 -5.54 -1.40 2.40
CA TYR A 175 -4.33 -1.99 1.79
C TYR A 175 -4.27 -3.49 2.00
N GLY A 176 -3.68 -4.21 1.04
CA GLY A 176 -3.31 -5.61 1.29
C GLY A 176 -2.23 -5.72 2.36
N PRO A 177 -2.33 -6.67 3.31
CA PRO A 177 -1.28 -6.86 4.34
C PRO A 177 0.09 -7.24 3.74
N GLN A 178 0.16 -7.69 2.49
CA GLN A 178 1.39 -7.95 1.73
C GLN A 178 2.10 -6.67 1.25
N GLN A 179 1.47 -5.52 1.39
CA GLN A 179 2.02 -4.22 0.99
C GLN A 179 2.64 -3.51 2.20
N PHE A 180 3.66 -2.70 1.96
CA PHE A 180 4.29 -1.91 3.02
C PHE A 180 3.27 -1.05 3.80
N ALA A 181 2.36 -0.38 3.09
CA ALA A 181 1.31 0.43 3.73
C ALA A 181 0.37 -0.42 4.60
N GLY A 182 0.00 -1.63 4.16
CA GLY A 182 -0.78 -2.59 4.95
C GLY A 182 -0.05 -2.99 6.22
N VAL A 183 1.23 -3.34 6.13
CA VAL A 183 2.08 -3.63 7.29
C VAL A 183 2.11 -2.47 8.28
N GLN A 184 2.20 -1.22 7.80
CA GLN A 184 2.18 -0.04 8.67
C GLN A 184 0.82 0.15 9.37
N VAL A 185 -0.29 -0.16 8.69
CA VAL A 185 -1.63 -0.16 9.34
C VAL A 185 -1.71 -1.22 10.44
N LEU A 186 -1.21 -2.44 10.19
CA LEU A 186 -1.19 -3.50 11.22
C LEU A 186 -0.39 -3.08 12.46
N LEU A 187 0.79 -2.45 12.26
CA LEU A 187 1.62 -1.93 13.35
C LEU A 187 0.92 -0.80 14.11
N HIS A 188 0.29 0.13 13.38
CA HIS A 188 -0.42 1.27 13.99
C HIS A 188 -1.60 0.80 14.83
N VAL A 189 -2.41 -0.13 14.33
CA VAL A 189 -3.55 -0.70 15.06
C VAL A 189 -3.10 -1.41 16.32
N ALA A 190 -2.04 -2.22 16.26
CA ALA A 190 -1.49 -2.89 17.44
C ALA A 190 -0.94 -1.89 18.47
N ALA A 191 -0.22 -0.84 18.02
CA ALA A 191 0.32 0.21 18.89
C ALA A 191 -0.76 1.06 19.56
N SER A 192 -1.83 1.39 18.82
CA SER A 192 -2.97 2.16 19.34
C SER A 192 -3.98 1.31 20.11
N GLN A 193 -3.81 -0.02 20.16
CA GLN A 193 -4.75 -0.96 20.80
C GLN A 193 -6.17 -0.86 20.21
N ALA A 194 -6.27 -0.44 18.97
CA ALA A 194 -7.52 -0.24 18.24
C ALA A 194 -8.04 -1.55 17.63
N THR A 195 -9.20 -1.52 17.00
CA THR A 195 -9.73 -2.66 16.24
C THR A 195 -9.35 -2.52 14.75
N LEU A 196 -8.81 -3.57 14.15
CA LEU A 196 -8.68 -3.69 12.71
C LEU A 196 -9.98 -4.22 12.10
N VAL A 197 -10.59 -3.47 11.20
CA VAL A 197 -11.74 -3.90 10.40
C VAL A 197 -11.23 -4.28 9.02
N ALA A 198 -11.31 -5.56 8.69
CA ALA A 198 -10.64 -6.13 7.53
C ALA A 198 -11.60 -6.96 6.66
N PRO A 199 -12.45 -6.30 5.85
CA PRO A 199 -13.30 -7.00 4.90
C PRO A 199 -12.45 -7.71 3.83
N PHE A 200 -13.01 -8.77 3.23
CA PHE A 200 -12.45 -9.42 2.06
C PHE A 200 -13.59 -9.80 1.09
N PRO A 201 -13.42 -9.55 -0.22
CA PRO A 201 -12.29 -8.87 -0.86
C PRO A 201 -12.12 -7.41 -0.37
N ARG A 202 -10.95 -6.81 -0.60
CA ARG A 202 -10.63 -5.43 -0.16
C ARG A 202 -10.93 -4.42 -1.26
N GLN A 203 -12.15 -4.47 -1.77
CA GLN A 203 -12.60 -3.54 -2.79
C GLN A 203 -13.23 -2.29 -2.15
N PRO A 204 -13.28 -1.15 -2.85
CA PRO A 204 -13.92 0.07 -2.32
C PRO A 204 -15.36 -0.11 -1.86
N LYS A 205 -16.15 -0.96 -2.56
CA LYS A 205 -17.53 -1.30 -2.17
C LYS A 205 -17.59 -2.06 -0.83
N ASP A 206 -16.65 -3.01 -0.60
CA ASP A 206 -16.60 -3.77 0.66
C ASP A 206 -16.12 -2.87 1.80
N GLY A 207 -15.21 -1.93 1.49
CA GLY A 207 -14.80 -0.88 2.42
C GLY A 207 -15.95 0.04 2.81
N LEU A 208 -16.79 0.45 1.86
CA LEU A 208 -18.00 1.24 2.14
C LEU A 208 -18.97 0.46 3.01
N ASP A 209 -19.23 -0.81 2.69
CA ASP A 209 -20.11 -1.67 3.49
C ASP A 209 -19.59 -1.82 4.94
N ALA A 210 -18.28 -2.01 5.11
CA ALA A 210 -17.67 -2.04 6.43
C ALA A 210 -17.81 -0.69 7.18
N MET A 211 -17.64 0.44 6.50
CA MET A 211 -17.85 1.77 7.10
C MET A 211 -19.28 1.94 7.57
N LEU A 212 -20.27 1.49 6.80
CA LEU A 212 -21.70 1.63 7.12
C LEU A 212 -22.18 0.68 8.24
N THR A 213 -21.53 -0.49 8.41
CA THR A 213 -22.04 -1.57 9.26
C THR A 213 -21.16 -1.93 10.46
N GLN A 214 -19.85 -1.63 10.41
CA GLN A 214 -18.90 -2.09 11.42
C GLN A 214 -18.27 -0.97 12.26
N GLY A 215 -18.87 0.24 12.23
CA GLY A 215 -18.43 1.36 13.06
C GLY A 215 -16.99 1.83 12.80
N VAL A 216 -16.55 1.80 11.55
CA VAL A 216 -15.23 2.32 11.16
C VAL A 216 -15.12 3.79 11.49
N THR A 217 -14.06 4.19 12.20
CA THR A 217 -13.76 5.58 12.56
C THR A 217 -12.50 6.12 11.88
N CYS A 218 -11.65 5.23 11.36
CA CYS A 218 -10.38 5.60 10.74
C CYS A 218 -10.15 4.81 9.45
N VAL A 219 -9.62 5.48 8.43
CA VAL A 219 -9.33 4.84 7.12
C VAL A 219 -7.95 5.24 6.63
N SER A 220 -7.13 4.24 6.29
CA SER A 220 -5.87 4.45 5.58
C SER A 220 -5.96 3.77 4.21
N ALA A 221 -5.92 4.56 3.12
CA ALA A 221 -6.14 4.04 1.77
C ALA A 221 -5.40 4.87 0.71
N THR A 222 -5.31 4.34 -0.52
CA THR A 222 -4.80 5.10 -1.65
C THR A 222 -5.82 6.17 -2.11
N PRO A 223 -5.38 7.26 -2.75
CA PRO A 223 -6.28 8.18 -3.44
C PRO A 223 -7.24 7.49 -4.40
N THR A 224 -6.76 6.52 -5.17
CA THR A 224 -7.60 5.70 -6.08
C THR A 224 -8.70 4.96 -5.33
N PHE A 225 -8.39 4.31 -4.20
CA PHE A 225 -9.39 3.63 -3.37
C PHE A 225 -10.48 4.61 -2.89
N TRP A 226 -10.07 5.80 -2.42
CA TRP A 226 -10.99 6.84 -1.97
C TRP A 226 -11.91 7.34 -3.08
N ARG A 227 -11.39 7.56 -4.30
CA ARG A 227 -12.23 7.97 -5.44
C ARG A 227 -13.34 6.96 -5.72
N PHE A 228 -13.01 5.68 -5.78
CA PHE A 228 -14.00 4.63 -5.99
C PHE A 228 -14.98 4.50 -4.83
N LEU A 229 -14.51 4.59 -3.59
CA LEU A 229 -15.38 4.53 -2.41
C LEU A 229 -16.38 5.69 -2.40
N LEU A 230 -15.95 6.91 -2.69
CA LEU A 230 -16.82 8.07 -2.75
C LEU A 230 -17.78 8.00 -3.95
N ALA A 231 -17.35 7.48 -5.10
CA ALA A 231 -18.22 7.23 -6.24
C ALA A 231 -19.31 6.20 -5.91
N GLU A 232 -18.94 5.09 -5.27
CA GLU A 232 -19.87 4.07 -4.81
C GLU A 232 -20.88 4.62 -3.79
N ALA A 233 -20.41 5.44 -2.83
CA ALA A 233 -21.28 6.09 -1.86
C ALA A 233 -22.29 7.04 -2.53
N ARG A 234 -21.87 7.78 -3.56
CA ARG A 234 -22.76 8.63 -4.35
C ARG A 234 -23.82 7.81 -5.11
N SER A 235 -23.38 6.74 -5.78
CA SER A 235 -24.27 5.84 -6.54
C SER A 235 -25.36 5.24 -5.64
N ARG A 236 -24.97 4.77 -4.45
CA ARG A 236 -25.90 4.19 -3.47
C ARG A 236 -26.69 5.24 -2.67
N LYS A 237 -26.41 6.54 -2.84
CA LYS A 237 -26.94 7.61 -1.98
C LYS A 237 -26.72 7.34 -0.49
N ALA A 238 -25.56 6.74 -0.16
CA ALA A 238 -25.24 6.34 1.20
C ALA A 238 -24.88 7.55 2.07
N THR A 239 -25.39 7.56 3.31
CA THR A 239 -24.96 8.53 4.32
C THR A 239 -23.67 8.01 4.96
N LEU A 240 -22.55 8.68 4.70
CA LEU A 240 -21.25 8.29 5.25
C LEU A 240 -21.17 8.59 6.75
N PRO A 241 -20.58 7.68 7.56
CA PRO A 241 -20.35 7.94 8.97
C PRO A 241 -19.29 9.02 9.17
N ALA A 242 -19.27 9.65 10.33
CA ALA A 242 -18.17 10.52 10.71
C ALA A 242 -16.87 9.71 10.86
N LEU A 243 -15.76 10.28 10.41
CA LEU A 243 -14.43 9.71 10.59
C LEU A 243 -13.59 10.60 11.49
N GLU A 244 -12.70 9.99 12.29
CA GLU A 244 -11.73 10.67 13.13
C GLU A 244 -10.41 10.93 12.41
N GLN A 245 -9.98 9.95 11.59
CA GLN A 245 -8.73 10.05 10.85
C GLN A 245 -8.80 9.43 9.47
N ILE A 246 -8.22 10.14 8.50
CA ILE A 246 -8.03 9.70 7.13
C ILE A 246 -6.55 9.83 6.79
N THR A 247 -5.96 8.73 6.32
CA THR A 247 -4.57 8.72 5.85
C THR A 247 -4.55 8.31 4.38
N LEU A 248 -3.95 9.16 3.54
CA LEU A 248 -3.76 8.90 2.12
C LEU A 248 -2.28 8.54 1.88
N GLY A 249 -2.02 7.51 1.11
CA GLY A 249 -0.65 7.11 0.79
C GLY A 249 -0.54 6.20 -0.41
N GLY A 250 0.70 6.06 -0.90
CA GLY A 250 1.02 5.19 -2.03
C GLY A 250 0.85 5.83 -3.40
N GLU A 251 0.12 6.93 -3.51
CA GLU A 251 -0.06 7.74 -4.72
C GLU A 251 -0.07 9.22 -4.35
N ALA A 252 0.14 10.11 -5.32
CA ALA A 252 -0.08 11.53 -5.14
C ALA A 252 -1.56 11.83 -4.89
N SER A 253 -1.85 12.71 -3.94
CA SER A 253 -3.23 13.08 -3.59
C SER A 253 -3.61 14.36 -4.34
N PRO A 254 -4.55 14.31 -5.31
CA PRO A 254 -4.99 15.48 -6.05
C PRO A 254 -5.81 16.44 -5.18
N ALA A 255 -5.79 17.74 -5.53
CA ALA A 255 -6.45 18.79 -4.76
C ALA A 255 -7.96 18.58 -4.64
N ASP A 256 -8.61 18.23 -5.76
CA ASP A 256 -10.06 17.97 -5.84
C ASP A 256 -10.51 16.84 -4.90
N LEU A 257 -9.74 15.74 -4.82
CA LEU A 257 -10.02 14.66 -3.88
C LEU A 257 -9.87 15.10 -2.43
N LEU A 258 -8.81 15.87 -2.11
CA LEU A 258 -8.61 16.40 -0.76
C LEU A 258 -9.74 17.33 -0.35
N ASP A 259 -10.25 18.16 -1.26
CA ASP A 259 -11.39 19.05 -1.05
C ASP A 259 -12.69 18.28 -0.85
N GLU A 260 -12.93 17.23 -1.66
CA GLU A 260 -14.09 16.35 -1.49
C GLU A 260 -14.05 15.62 -0.14
N ILE A 261 -12.91 15.05 0.25
CA ILE A 261 -12.74 14.38 1.55
C ILE A 261 -13.02 15.35 2.70
N ARG A 262 -12.46 16.56 2.67
CA ARG A 262 -12.70 17.57 3.72
C ARG A 262 -14.17 18.00 3.80
N THR A 263 -14.84 18.09 2.66
CA THR A 263 -16.27 18.42 2.61
C THR A 263 -17.13 17.31 3.21
N LYS A 264 -16.79 16.05 2.92
CA LYS A 264 -17.54 14.88 3.42
C LYS A 264 -17.25 14.54 4.88
N PHE A 265 -16.02 14.80 5.33
CA PHE A 265 -15.53 14.46 6.67
C PHE A 265 -14.86 15.67 7.34
N PRO A 266 -15.63 16.72 7.67
CA PRO A 266 -15.08 18.00 8.13
C PRO A 266 -14.30 17.91 9.45
N ASP A 267 -14.64 16.93 10.30
CA ASP A 267 -14.00 16.73 11.61
C ASP A 267 -12.81 15.75 11.56
N ALA A 268 -12.59 15.09 10.42
CA ALA A 268 -11.51 14.13 10.28
C ALA A 268 -10.14 14.80 10.18
N LYS A 269 -9.16 14.23 10.89
CA LYS A 269 -7.74 14.58 10.69
C LYS A 269 -7.25 13.94 9.40
N VAL A 270 -6.99 14.73 8.37
CA VAL A 270 -6.49 14.24 7.09
C VAL A 270 -4.97 14.35 7.05
N SER A 271 -4.30 13.24 6.70
CA SER A 271 -2.85 13.20 6.49
C SER A 271 -2.49 12.50 5.18
N GLN A 272 -1.45 12.99 4.52
CA GLN A 272 -0.87 12.36 3.34
C GLN A 272 0.50 11.83 3.74
N VAL A 273 0.79 10.55 3.43
CA VAL A 273 2.04 9.90 3.79
C VAL A 273 2.81 9.55 2.53
N TYR A 274 4.01 10.09 2.42
CA TYR A 274 4.98 9.66 1.42
C TYR A 274 5.89 8.59 2.03
N ALA A 275 5.85 7.40 1.46
CA ALA A 275 6.59 6.23 1.92
C ALA A 275 6.86 5.29 0.74
N SER A 276 7.90 4.47 0.86
CA SER A 276 8.14 3.35 -0.05
C SER A 276 8.56 2.11 0.71
N THR A 277 8.51 0.95 0.05
CA THR A 277 8.98 -0.31 0.64
C THR A 277 10.46 -0.24 0.96
N GLU A 278 11.25 0.40 0.10
CA GLU A 278 12.72 0.48 0.19
C GLU A 278 13.18 1.45 1.28
N PHE A 279 12.52 2.59 1.40
CA PHE A 279 12.96 3.70 2.27
C PHE A 279 12.15 3.81 3.57
N GLY A 280 11.06 3.09 3.69
CA GLY A 280 10.16 3.22 4.81
C GLY A 280 9.25 4.47 4.73
N SER A 281 8.77 4.95 5.88
CA SER A 281 7.99 6.17 5.98
C SER A 281 8.94 7.38 5.96
N ILE A 282 8.75 8.29 5.03
CA ILE A 282 9.68 9.40 4.74
C ILE A 282 9.15 10.71 5.32
N THR A 283 7.93 11.09 4.93
CA THR A 283 7.30 12.34 5.41
C THR A 283 5.78 12.23 5.45
N SER A 284 5.16 13.07 6.27
CA SER A 284 3.70 13.16 6.40
C SER A 284 3.26 14.61 6.33
N VAL A 285 2.30 14.91 5.47
CA VAL A 285 1.70 16.22 5.24
C VAL A 285 0.31 16.26 5.86
N ARG A 286 -0.02 17.31 6.62
CA ARG A 286 -1.28 17.44 7.37
C ARG A 286 -1.98 18.79 7.17
N ASP A 287 -1.47 19.61 6.28
CA ASP A 287 -1.98 20.96 5.99
C ASP A 287 -3.18 20.96 5.02
N GLY A 288 -3.56 19.77 4.53
CA GLY A 288 -4.67 19.58 3.59
C GLY A 288 -4.40 20.05 2.17
N LYS A 289 -3.15 20.40 1.83
CA LYS A 289 -2.74 20.81 0.47
C LYS A 289 -2.05 19.64 -0.24
N PRO A 290 -2.13 19.54 -1.56
CA PRO A 290 -1.41 18.51 -2.32
C PRO A 290 0.10 18.72 -2.29
N GLY A 291 0.85 17.64 -2.50
CA GLY A 291 2.32 17.65 -2.55
C GLY A 291 2.97 17.84 -1.18
N ILE A 292 4.27 18.10 -1.16
CA ILE A 292 5.09 18.29 0.04
C ILE A 292 5.42 19.77 0.18
N ALA A 293 5.36 20.36 1.39
CA ALA A 293 5.72 21.74 1.61
C ALA A 293 7.23 21.96 1.39
N VAL A 294 7.62 22.99 0.64
CA VAL A 294 9.04 23.31 0.34
C VAL A 294 9.84 23.51 1.64
N GLU A 295 9.24 24.08 2.69
CA GLU A 295 9.87 24.27 3.99
C GLU A 295 10.30 22.99 4.71
N THR A 296 9.76 21.82 4.27
CA THR A 296 10.14 20.50 4.82
C THR A 296 11.32 19.87 4.10
N LEU A 297 11.83 20.49 3.03
CA LEU A 297 13.00 20.01 2.31
C LEU A 297 14.28 20.26 3.12
N TYR A 298 15.28 19.44 2.82
CA TYR A 298 16.64 19.63 3.31
C TYR A 298 17.28 20.88 2.69
N ASP A 299 17.75 21.77 3.53
CA ASP A 299 18.63 22.88 3.21
C ASP A 299 19.47 23.26 4.45
N GLU A 300 20.19 24.37 4.37
CA GLU A 300 21.02 24.87 5.49
C GLU A 300 20.19 25.22 6.73
N THR A 301 18.93 25.60 6.55
CA THR A 301 18.01 25.99 7.65
C THR A 301 17.28 24.76 8.23
N ASN A 302 17.19 23.66 7.48
CA ASN A 302 16.54 22.40 7.86
C ASN A 302 17.45 21.18 7.63
N PRO A 303 18.61 21.08 8.33
CA PRO A 303 19.63 20.04 8.09
C PRO A 303 19.18 18.63 8.52
N HIS A 304 18.09 18.51 9.25
CA HIS A 304 17.54 17.23 9.71
C HIS A 304 16.45 16.67 8.80
N ALA A 305 16.05 17.40 7.77
CA ALA A 305 15.07 16.91 6.81
C ALA A 305 15.59 15.69 6.04
N ASN A 306 14.68 14.80 5.71
CA ASN A 306 14.99 13.55 5.01
C ASN A 306 14.62 13.58 3.52
N VAL A 307 14.26 14.73 2.99
CA VAL A 307 13.79 14.92 1.61
C VAL A 307 14.50 16.10 0.98
N ARG A 308 14.99 15.95 -0.25
CA ARG A 308 15.49 17.05 -1.07
C ARG A 308 15.07 16.86 -2.54
N VAL A 309 15.08 17.92 -3.30
CA VAL A 309 14.88 17.88 -4.76
C VAL A 309 16.23 18.19 -5.43
N ASP A 310 16.61 17.35 -6.40
CA ASP A 310 17.81 17.51 -7.18
C ASP A 310 17.53 17.10 -8.64
N ASP A 311 17.78 18.00 -9.59
CA ASP A 311 17.51 17.84 -11.03
C ASP A 311 16.06 17.34 -11.33
N GLY A 312 15.07 17.89 -10.60
CA GLY A 312 13.65 17.53 -10.77
C GLY A 312 13.28 16.13 -10.28
N GLU A 313 14.18 15.44 -9.59
CA GLU A 313 13.95 14.15 -8.96
C GLU A 313 13.94 14.31 -7.42
N LEU A 314 13.03 13.59 -6.76
CA LEU A 314 12.99 13.55 -5.31
C LEU A 314 14.06 12.60 -4.78
N TRP A 315 14.84 13.05 -3.83
CA TRP A 315 15.84 12.27 -3.12
C TRP A 315 15.48 12.17 -1.65
N VAL A 316 15.78 11.02 -1.07
CA VAL A 316 15.49 10.74 0.34
C VAL A 316 16.74 10.30 1.08
N ARG A 317 16.80 10.66 2.36
CA ARG A 317 17.80 10.16 3.29
C ARG A 317 17.13 9.12 4.18
N ALA A 318 17.39 7.85 3.89
CA ALA A 318 16.74 6.74 4.58
C ALA A 318 17.25 6.61 6.02
N GLY A 319 16.31 6.65 6.99
CA GLY A 319 16.62 6.41 8.40
C GLY A 319 16.35 4.97 8.85
N ALA A 320 15.32 4.33 8.29
CA ALA A 320 14.84 2.99 8.70
C ALA A 320 14.25 2.25 7.49
N GLY A 321 15.05 2.09 6.45
CA GLY A 321 14.67 1.40 5.24
C GLY A 321 14.76 -0.13 5.35
N MET A 322 14.67 -0.79 4.19
CA MET A 322 14.88 -2.23 4.08
C MET A 322 16.31 -2.64 4.43
N LEU A 323 16.48 -3.90 4.80
CA LEU A 323 17.79 -4.54 5.04
C LEU A 323 18.50 -4.94 3.73
N GLY A 324 17.84 -4.83 2.58
CA GLY A 324 18.28 -5.28 1.26
C GLY A 324 17.20 -6.14 0.59
N TYR A 325 17.43 -6.54 -0.64
CA TYR A 325 16.55 -7.48 -1.34
C TYR A 325 16.92 -8.93 -1.05
N ALA A 326 15.93 -9.82 -1.08
CA ALA A 326 16.16 -11.25 -0.97
C ALA A 326 16.93 -11.76 -2.21
N GLY A 327 17.95 -12.60 -1.99
CA GLY A 327 18.79 -13.15 -3.07
C GLY A 327 19.99 -12.29 -3.45
N GLU A 328 20.10 -11.06 -2.99
CA GLU A 328 21.29 -10.23 -3.20
C GLU A 328 22.34 -10.55 -2.12
N SER A 329 23.50 -11.07 -2.53
CA SER A 329 24.62 -11.32 -1.62
C SER A 329 25.48 -10.05 -1.49
N GLY A 330 25.54 -9.53 -0.30
CA GLY A 330 26.49 -8.63 0.39
C GLY A 330 27.24 -7.51 -0.33
N ALA A 331 27.59 -7.61 -1.58
CA ALA A 331 28.41 -6.61 -2.28
C ALA A 331 27.62 -5.78 -3.33
N GLU A 332 26.45 -6.24 -3.74
CA GLU A 332 25.56 -5.55 -4.69
C GLU A 332 24.38 -4.86 -4.01
N SER A 333 24.29 -4.91 -2.69
CA SER A 333 23.29 -4.18 -1.90
C SER A 333 23.60 -2.67 -1.84
N SER A 334 24.03 -2.10 -2.97
CA SER A 334 24.27 -0.65 -3.12
C SER A 334 23.00 0.20 -2.87
N GLU A 335 21.84 -0.45 -2.73
CA GLU A 335 20.60 0.19 -2.31
C GLU A 335 20.38 0.15 -0.79
N SER A 336 21.10 -0.69 -0.03
CA SER A 336 21.17 -0.67 1.44
C SER A 336 22.34 0.19 1.91
N GLY A 337 22.41 1.47 1.50
CA GLY A 337 23.47 2.38 1.91
C GLY A 337 23.48 2.65 3.42
N GLU A 338 24.58 3.21 3.92
CA GLU A 338 24.71 3.63 5.31
C GLU A 338 23.58 4.59 5.72
N SER A 339 23.16 4.50 6.96
CA SER A 339 22.17 5.43 7.52
C SER A 339 22.64 6.89 7.31
N GLY A 340 21.85 7.66 6.55
CA GLY A 340 22.15 9.07 6.27
C GLY A 340 22.59 9.38 4.83
N GLU A 341 22.82 8.41 3.97
CA GLU A 341 23.07 8.66 2.55
C GLU A 341 21.83 9.09 1.79
N TRP A 342 22.02 10.03 0.84
CA TRP A 342 20.97 10.46 -0.07
C TRP A 342 20.79 9.46 -1.22
N ARG A 343 19.52 9.09 -1.48
CA ARG A 343 19.16 8.12 -2.52
C ARG A 343 18.09 8.64 -3.43
N ARG A 344 18.18 8.26 -4.68
CA ARG A 344 17.16 8.53 -5.70
C ARG A 344 15.93 7.71 -5.43
N THR A 345 14.75 8.34 -5.57
CA THR A 345 13.47 7.64 -5.44
C THR A 345 12.90 7.19 -6.79
N GLY A 346 13.39 7.79 -7.89
CA GLY A 346 12.78 7.67 -9.20
C GLY A 346 11.48 8.48 -9.36
N ASP A 347 11.04 9.20 -8.33
CA ASP A 347 9.86 10.05 -8.40
C ASP A 347 10.25 11.45 -8.91
N LEU A 348 9.63 11.86 -10.02
CA LEU A 348 9.84 13.18 -10.62
C LEU A 348 8.92 14.19 -9.98
N VAL A 349 9.46 15.37 -9.69
CA VAL A 349 8.76 16.44 -8.99
C VAL A 349 9.05 17.81 -9.63
N GLU A 350 8.17 18.77 -9.34
CA GLU A 350 8.33 20.17 -9.71
C GLU A 350 7.97 21.05 -8.51
N ILE A 351 8.75 22.10 -8.29
CA ILE A 351 8.44 23.11 -7.26
C ILE A 351 7.49 24.12 -7.88
N VAL A 352 6.26 24.19 -7.36
CA VAL A 352 5.22 25.14 -7.76
C VAL A 352 4.82 25.96 -6.54
N GLY A 353 5.24 27.23 -6.50
CA GLY A 353 5.05 28.09 -5.34
C GLY A 353 5.76 27.54 -4.10
N ASP A 354 5.00 27.27 -3.04
CA ASP A 354 5.46 26.70 -1.77
C ASP A 354 5.37 25.16 -1.69
N ARG A 355 5.13 24.48 -2.85
CA ARG A 355 4.87 23.04 -2.90
C ARG A 355 5.78 22.28 -3.85
N VAL A 356 6.20 21.11 -3.45
CA VAL A 356 6.81 20.07 -4.31
C VAL A 356 5.70 19.17 -4.82
N MET A 357 5.38 19.30 -6.10
CA MET A 357 4.30 18.55 -6.77
C MET A 357 4.88 17.33 -7.48
N PHE A 358 4.27 16.17 -7.29
CA PHE A 358 4.64 14.94 -7.99
C PHE A 358 4.22 15.00 -9.47
N ARG A 359 5.12 14.56 -10.35
CA ARG A 359 4.91 14.49 -11.81
C ARG A 359 4.84 13.05 -12.34
N GLY A 360 5.00 12.06 -11.45
CA GLY A 360 5.01 10.63 -11.76
C GLY A 360 6.40 10.02 -11.62
N ARG A 361 6.55 8.79 -12.06
CA ARG A 361 7.81 8.07 -12.01
C ARG A 361 8.64 8.30 -13.25
N LYS A 362 9.98 8.30 -13.11
CA LYS A 362 10.93 8.39 -14.21
C LYS A 362 10.74 7.27 -15.22
N SER A 363 10.40 6.07 -14.74
CA SER A 363 10.10 4.90 -15.57
C SER A 363 8.77 4.99 -16.33
N GLU A 364 7.86 5.89 -15.94
CA GLU A 364 6.54 6.07 -16.56
C GLU A 364 6.53 7.19 -17.61
N VAL A 365 7.64 7.90 -17.78
CA VAL A 365 7.73 9.00 -18.75
C VAL A 365 7.57 8.47 -20.17
N ILE A 366 6.58 9.02 -20.89
CA ILE A 366 6.28 8.68 -22.29
C ILE A 366 7.13 9.54 -23.20
N ASN A 367 7.90 8.92 -24.10
CA ASN A 367 8.68 9.65 -25.10
C ASN A 367 7.90 9.74 -26.43
N VAL A 368 7.35 10.93 -26.72
CA VAL A 368 6.57 11.21 -27.92
C VAL A 368 7.42 12.03 -28.89
N GLY A 369 8.14 11.38 -29.80
CA GLY A 369 8.98 12.06 -30.79
C GLY A 369 10.07 12.94 -30.18
N GLY A 370 10.67 12.52 -29.06
CA GLY A 370 11.69 13.28 -28.31
C GLY A 370 11.11 14.19 -27.20
N VAL A 371 9.79 14.38 -27.15
CA VAL A 371 9.12 15.14 -26.09
C VAL A 371 8.81 14.21 -24.92
N LYS A 372 9.29 14.55 -23.74
CA LYS A 372 8.97 13.82 -22.50
C LYS A 372 7.58 14.23 -21.99
N VAL A 373 6.69 13.29 -21.87
CA VAL A 373 5.33 13.46 -21.33
C VAL A 373 5.21 12.74 -20.00
N HIS A 374 4.77 13.46 -19.00
CA HIS A 374 4.47 12.92 -17.66
C HIS A 374 2.98 12.54 -17.62
N PRO A 375 2.62 11.26 -17.42
CA PRO A 375 1.22 10.82 -17.41
C PRO A 375 0.37 11.49 -16.34
N LEU A 376 0.87 11.60 -15.12
CA LEU A 376 0.11 12.04 -13.94
C LEU A 376 -0.56 13.42 -14.12
N PRO A 377 0.12 14.47 -14.59
CA PRO A 377 -0.55 15.77 -14.82
C PRO A 377 -1.67 15.73 -15.85
N VAL A 378 -1.62 14.80 -16.82
CA VAL A 378 -2.70 14.61 -17.82
C VAL A 378 -3.86 13.85 -17.17
N GLU A 379 -3.56 12.82 -16.38
CA GLU A 379 -4.57 12.08 -15.61
C GLU A 379 -5.33 12.99 -14.65
N ASP A 380 -4.63 13.83 -13.89
CA ASP A 380 -5.24 14.78 -12.95
C ASP A 380 -6.26 15.70 -13.63
N ARG A 381 -5.93 16.20 -14.83
CA ARG A 381 -6.84 17.03 -15.63
C ARG A 381 -8.10 16.27 -16.04
N ILE A 382 -7.94 15.02 -16.46
CA ILE A 382 -9.05 14.19 -16.95
C ILE A 382 -9.91 13.72 -15.77
N THR A 383 -9.29 13.29 -14.70
CA THR A 383 -10.00 12.79 -13.51
C THR A 383 -10.71 13.92 -12.73
N GLY A 384 -10.28 15.17 -12.92
CA GLY A 384 -10.98 16.35 -12.39
C GLY A 384 -12.32 16.67 -13.06
N LEU A 385 -12.74 15.92 -14.09
CA LEU A 385 -14.05 16.06 -14.71
C LEU A 385 -15.12 15.27 -13.92
N ASP A 386 -16.26 15.90 -13.61
CA ASP A 386 -17.35 15.26 -12.85
C ASP A 386 -17.91 13.98 -13.48
N SER A 387 -17.73 13.83 -14.80
CA SER A 387 -18.16 12.67 -15.57
C SER A 387 -17.16 11.51 -15.56
N VAL A 388 -15.96 11.69 -14.98
CA VAL A 388 -14.87 10.72 -14.97
C VAL A 388 -14.64 10.21 -13.55
N ALA A 389 -14.79 8.91 -13.34
CA ALA A 389 -14.48 8.28 -12.07
C ALA A 389 -12.98 8.02 -11.90
N LEU A 390 -12.30 7.57 -12.97
CA LEU A 390 -10.87 7.34 -13.01
C LEU A 390 -10.34 7.49 -14.44
N ALA A 391 -9.10 7.96 -14.55
CA ALA A 391 -8.35 7.96 -15.80
C ALA A 391 -6.99 7.29 -15.61
N ARG A 392 -6.50 6.59 -16.63
CA ARG A 392 -5.13 6.10 -16.76
C ARG A 392 -4.54 6.68 -18.04
N VAL A 393 -3.37 7.29 -17.96
CA VAL A 393 -2.63 7.80 -19.10
C VAL A 393 -1.33 7.02 -19.26
N PHE A 394 -1.06 6.53 -20.46
CA PHE A 394 0.08 5.65 -20.75
C PHE A 394 0.59 5.84 -22.18
N GLY A 395 1.77 5.28 -22.45
CA GLY A 395 2.38 5.28 -23.79
C GLY A 395 1.89 4.11 -24.62
N ARG A 396 1.32 4.38 -25.81
CA ARG A 396 1.03 3.34 -26.80
C ARG A 396 2.09 3.39 -27.91
N PRO A 397 2.69 2.26 -28.32
CA PRO A 397 3.68 2.21 -29.39
C PRO A 397 3.18 2.85 -30.69
N ASN A 398 4.03 3.65 -31.33
CA ASN A 398 3.74 4.32 -32.59
C ASN A 398 4.97 4.34 -33.50
N LYS A 399 4.81 3.94 -34.77
CA LYS A 399 5.93 3.81 -35.70
C LYS A 399 6.60 5.15 -36.07
N LEU A 400 5.91 6.27 -35.95
CA LEU A 400 6.45 7.58 -36.35
C LEU A 400 7.11 8.33 -35.18
N THR A 401 6.54 8.25 -34.00
CA THR A 401 6.96 9.02 -32.82
C THR A 401 7.53 8.16 -31.68
N GLY A 402 7.70 6.85 -31.92
CA GLY A 402 8.04 5.89 -30.86
C GLY A 402 6.84 5.55 -30.00
N ALA A 403 6.18 6.55 -29.44
CA ALA A 403 4.93 6.41 -28.70
C ALA A 403 3.97 7.57 -28.99
N ILE A 404 2.70 7.35 -28.66
CA ILE A 404 1.66 8.39 -28.49
C ILE A 404 1.08 8.29 -27.09
N VAL A 405 0.53 9.39 -26.61
CA VAL A 405 -0.24 9.39 -25.37
C VAL A 405 -1.60 8.76 -25.62
N ALA A 406 -1.95 7.76 -24.82
CA ALA A 406 -3.25 7.12 -24.78
C ALA A 406 -3.88 7.29 -23.40
N ALA A 407 -5.21 7.25 -23.32
CA ALA A 407 -5.95 7.31 -22.06
C ALA A 407 -7.04 6.23 -22.03
N GLU A 408 -7.16 5.56 -20.90
CA GLU A 408 -8.32 4.75 -20.52
C GLU A 408 -9.14 5.52 -19.50
N ILE A 409 -10.45 5.50 -19.68
CA ILE A 409 -11.39 6.28 -18.88
C ILE A 409 -12.46 5.37 -18.30
N VAL A 410 -12.64 5.42 -17.00
CA VAL A 410 -13.80 4.86 -16.33
C VAL A 410 -14.80 5.99 -16.11
N PRO A 411 -15.96 5.99 -16.79
CA PRO A 411 -16.97 6.99 -16.56
C PRO A 411 -17.70 6.79 -15.24
N VAL A 412 -18.23 7.87 -14.69
CA VAL A 412 -19.16 7.78 -13.55
C VAL A 412 -20.45 7.10 -14.02
N GLY A 413 -20.86 6.04 -13.32
CA GLY A 413 -22.05 5.24 -13.65
C GLY A 413 -21.79 4.07 -14.60
N GLY A 414 -20.55 3.89 -15.11
CA GLY A 414 -20.18 2.80 -16.03
C GLY A 414 -20.27 3.20 -17.50
N VAL A 415 -19.75 2.36 -18.39
CA VAL A 415 -19.67 2.64 -19.82
C VAL A 415 -21.04 2.59 -20.50
N GLU A 416 -21.91 1.69 -20.06
CA GLU A 416 -23.24 1.49 -20.69
C GLU A 416 -24.15 2.72 -20.55
N ASP A 417 -24.07 3.42 -19.42
CA ASP A 417 -24.92 4.59 -19.12
C ASP A 417 -24.24 5.92 -19.45
N ALA A 418 -22.99 5.90 -19.93
CA ALA A 418 -22.20 7.10 -20.15
C ALA A 418 -22.47 7.74 -21.53
N ASP A 419 -22.62 9.05 -21.55
CA ASP A 419 -22.54 9.84 -22.79
C ASP A 419 -21.05 9.98 -23.18
N VAL A 420 -20.50 8.94 -23.81
CA VAL A 420 -19.08 8.85 -24.17
C VAL A 420 -18.62 9.96 -25.11
N GLU A 421 -19.48 10.47 -25.99
CA GLU A 421 -19.14 11.55 -26.91
C GLU A 421 -19.03 12.89 -26.18
N ASN A 422 -19.91 13.16 -25.23
CA ASN A 422 -19.83 14.34 -24.37
C ASN A 422 -18.57 14.27 -23.48
N ILE A 423 -18.29 13.12 -22.85
CA ILE A 423 -17.08 12.94 -22.02
C ILE A 423 -15.82 13.13 -22.87
N ARG A 424 -15.78 12.60 -24.08
CA ARG A 424 -14.66 12.81 -25.03
C ARG A 424 -14.44 14.28 -25.35
N SER A 425 -15.52 15.04 -25.55
CA SER A 425 -15.47 16.48 -25.76
C SER A 425 -14.95 17.25 -24.54
N GLN A 426 -15.40 16.87 -23.36
CA GLN A 426 -14.91 17.43 -22.08
C GLN A 426 -13.42 17.17 -21.88
N ILE A 427 -12.96 15.93 -22.12
CA ILE A 427 -11.53 15.56 -22.03
C ILE A 427 -10.71 16.43 -23.00
N LYS A 428 -11.14 16.56 -24.26
CA LYS A 428 -10.45 17.38 -25.24
C LYS A 428 -10.32 18.84 -24.77
N THR A 429 -11.34 19.38 -24.16
CA THR A 429 -11.33 20.74 -23.59
C THR A 429 -10.41 20.84 -22.38
N ALA A 430 -10.45 19.87 -21.46
CA ALA A 430 -9.66 19.86 -20.24
C ALA A 430 -8.13 19.78 -20.48
N VAL A 431 -7.71 19.22 -21.61
CA VAL A 431 -6.29 19.10 -21.98
C VAL A 431 -5.86 20.05 -23.09
N ALA A 432 -6.72 20.97 -23.56
CA ALA A 432 -6.48 21.79 -24.74
C ALA A 432 -5.29 22.77 -24.59
N ASP A 433 -5.03 23.24 -23.37
CA ASP A 433 -3.91 24.13 -23.04
C ASP A 433 -2.57 23.38 -22.83
N LEU A 434 -2.60 22.05 -22.74
CA LEU A 434 -1.38 21.25 -22.65
C LEU A 434 -0.66 21.20 -24.03
N PRO A 435 0.69 21.04 -24.01
CA PRO A 435 1.44 20.84 -25.26
C PRO A 435 0.84 19.71 -26.10
N ARG A 436 0.82 19.87 -27.42
CA ARG A 436 0.17 18.90 -28.32
C ARG A 436 0.62 17.44 -28.16
N ALA A 437 1.89 17.24 -27.77
CA ALA A 437 2.44 15.90 -27.51
C ALA A 437 1.86 15.26 -26.24
N TRP A 438 1.35 16.06 -25.28
CA TRP A 438 0.78 15.60 -24.02
C TRP A 438 -0.71 15.24 -24.15
N GLN A 439 -1.39 15.75 -25.19
CA GLN A 439 -2.82 15.50 -25.40
C GLN A 439 -3.04 14.05 -25.85
N PRO A 440 -3.93 13.28 -25.20
CA PRO A 440 -4.23 11.91 -25.60
C PRO A 440 -4.70 11.82 -27.05
N ARG A 441 -4.05 10.95 -27.83
CA ARG A 441 -4.41 10.67 -29.24
C ARG A 441 -5.38 9.51 -29.34
N SER A 442 -5.46 8.68 -28.31
CA SER A 442 -6.40 7.58 -28.20
C SER A 442 -7.07 7.68 -26.82
N VAL A 443 -8.39 7.64 -26.82
CA VAL A 443 -9.20 7.61 -25.60
C VAL A 443 -10.12 6.41 -25.69
N THR A 444 -10.00 5.48 -24.75
CA THR A 444 -10.81 4.26 -24.66
C THR A 444 -11.63 4.32 -23.39
N PHE A 445 -12.90 3.97 -23.45
CA PHE A 445 -13.76 3.85 -22.28
C PHE A 445 -13.80 2.40 -21.82
N VAL A 446 -13.61 2.19 -20.52
CA VAL A 446 -13.50 0.88 -19.89
C VAL A 446 -14.30 0.86 -18.59
N ASP A 447 -14.80 -0.31 -18.18
CA ASP A 447 -15.52 -0.46 -16.91
C ASP A 447 -14.59 -0.47 -15.70
N ALA A 448 -13.33 -0.86 -15.91
CA ALA A 448 -12.31 -0.86 -14.87
C ALA A 448 -10.92 -0.62 -15.47
N ILE A 449 -10.05 0.03 -14.71
CA ILE A 449 -8.63 0.16 -15.01
C ILE A 449 -7.88 -0.85 -14.16
N GLU A 450 -6.93 -1.54 -14.79
CA GLU A 450 -6.10 -2.50 -14.09
C GLU A 450 -5.28 -1.81 -12.99
N THR A 451 -5.38 -2.37 -11.78
CA THR A 451 -4.62 -1.90 -10.63
C THR A 451 -3.78 -3.04 -10.07
N LYS A 452 -2.56 -2.73 -9.66
CA LYS A 452 -1.71 -3.67 -8.92
C LYS A 452 -1.47 -3.13 -7.52
N GLY A 453 -1.98 -3.86 -6.52
CA GLY A 453 -1.89 -3.41 -5.13
C GLY A 453 -2.64 -2.11 -4.85
N GLY A 454 -3.78 -1.85 -5.52
CA GLY A 454 -4.58 -0.64 -5.35
C GLY A 454 -3.99 0.62 -5.98
N LYS A 455 -2.96 0.48 -6.83
CA LYS A 455 -2.35 1.56 -7.62
C LYS A 455 -2.56 1.33 -9.11
N THR A 456 -2.79 2.39 -9.85
CA THR A 456 -2.87 2.35 -11.32
C THR A 456 -1.53 1.93 -11.92
N ILE A 457 -1.55 0.93 -12.82
CA ILE A 457 -0.36 0.51 -13.57
C ILE A 457 -0.18 1.45 -14.76
N ARG A 458 0.94 2.19 -14.79
CA ARG A 458 1.33 3.08 -15.89
C ARG A 458 2.58 2.52 -16.54
N GLY A 459 2.45 1.84 -17.63
CA GLY A 459 3.58 1.34 -18.43
C GLY A 459 3.32 1.56 -19.90
N MET A 460 4.30 1.28 -20.75
CA MET A 460 4.04 1.09 -22.19
C MET A 460 3.18 -0.17 -22.35
N GLU A 461 2.13 -0.09 -23.14
CA GLU A 461 1.44 -1.29 -23.64
C GLU A 461 2.46 -2.14 -24.41
N GLU A 462 2.59 -3.42 -24.11
CA GLU A 462 3.45 -4.37 -24.84
C GLU A 462 2.85 -4.74 -26.20
#